data_06cf7d8be5f4fbf9ae119384f9e089ad
#
_entry.id   06cf7d8be5f4fbf9ae119384f9e089ad
#
_cell.length_a   1.000
_cell.length_b   1.000
_cell.length_c   1.000
_cell.angle_alpha   90.00
_cell.angle_beta   90.00
_cell.angle_gamma   90.00
#
_symmetry.space_group_name_H-M   'P 1'
#
loop_
_entity.id
_entity.type
_entity.pdbx_description
1 polymer ?
#
loop_
_entity_poly.entity_id
_entity_poly.type
_entity_poly.pdbx_seq_one_letter_code
_entity_poly.pdbx_strand_id
1 'polypeptide(L)'
;MRYLHTMLRVRDLDAALDFYVTKLGLKETRRRVDEKNRYTLVFLAAPGDDTLYEAAKQNGRPGLEVELTYNWDSEDYGEARYFGHLAFEVDDIYALCDRLMKAGVTINRPPRDGVMAFVRSPDKHSIELLQKGQALPPQEPWKSMPNTGQW
;
A
#
# COMPACT_ATOMS: atom_id res chain seq x y z
N MET A 1 20.72 -3.91 14.05
CA MET A 1 20.13 -3.75 12.70
C MET A 1 18.65 -3.36 12.87
N ARG A 2 18.14 -2.38 12.11
CA ARG A 2 16.74 -1.95 12.16
C ARG A 2 16.23 -1.76 10.71
N TYR A 3 15.03 -2.23 10.43
CA TYR A 3 14.37 -2.00 9.14
C TYR A 3 14.01 -0.52 8.99
N LEU A 4 14.24 0.06 7.81
CA LEU A 4 13.94 1.47 7.52
C LEU A 4 12.77 1.61 6.57
N HIS A 5 12.89 1.12 5.35
CA HIS A 5 11.84 1.25 4.32
C HIS A 5 11.92 0.15 3.26
N THR A 6 10.81 -0.02 2.56
CA THR A 6 10.77 -0.68 1.25
C THR A 6 10.62 0.39 0.16
N MET A 7 11.47 0.38 -0.85
CA MET A 7 11.35 1.29 -1.98
C MET A 7 10.59 0.63 -3.13
N LEU A 8 9.63 1.38 -3.67
CA LEU A 8 8.83 1.03 -4.84
C LEU A 8 9.01 2.08 -5.93
N ARG A 9 9.30 1.66 -7.15
CA ARG A 9 9.25 2.58 -8.31
C ARG A 9 7.84 2.74 -8.81
N VAL A 10 7.47 3.99 -9.12
CA VAL A 10 6.14 4.33 -9.65
C VAL A 10 6.29 5.08 -10.97
N ARG A 11 5.41 4.79 -11.93
CA ARG A 11 5.40 5.42 -13.26
C ARG A 11 4.71 6.77 -13.28
N ASP A 12 3.72 6.93 -12.40
CA ASP A 12 2.90 8.13 -12.25
C ASP A 12 2.75 8.42 -10.76
N LEU A 13 3.37 9.51 -10.30
CA LEU A 13 3.39 9.86 -8.89
C LEU A 13 2.00 10.25 -8.38
N ASP A 14 1.21 10.97 -9.18
CA ASP A 14 -0.11 11.43 -8.77
C ASP A 14 -1.08 10.24 -8.65
N ALA A 15 -1.05 9.30 -9.60
CA ALA A 15 -1.83 8.08 -9.52
C ALA A 15 -1.41 7.19 -8.34
N ALA A 16 -0.11 7.11 -8.05
CA ALA A 16 0.40 6.37 -6.90
C ALA A 16 -0.04 7.02 -5.58
N LEU A 17 0.06 8.34 -5.44
CA LEU A 17 -0.38 9.06 -4.23
C LEU A 17 -1.90 8.97 -4.04
N ASP A 18 -2.69 9.08 -5.10
CA ASP A 18 -4.13 8.86 -5.02
C ASP A 18 -4.46 7.45 -4.49
N PHE A 19 -3.72 6.44 -4.95
CA PHE A 19 -3.90 5.08 -4.44
C PHE A 19 -3.43 4.92 -2.98
N TYR A 20 -2.15 5.20 -2.70
CA TYR A 20 -1.56 4.90 -1.39
C TYR A 20 -2.06 5.82 -0.28
N VAL A 21 -2.23 7.12 -0.56
CA VAL A 21 -2.65 8.11 0.44
C VAL A 21 -4.17 8.26 0.48
N THR A 22 -4.81 8.58 -0.64
CA THR A 22 -6.25 8.89 -0.65
C THR A 22 -7.10 7.64 -0.44
N LYS A 23 -6.82 6.55 -1.16
CA LYS A 23 -7.65 5.34 -1.15
C LYS A 23 -7.26 4.36 -0.06
N LEU A 24 -5.97 4.01 0.04
CA LEU A 24 -5.47 3.05 1.03
C LEU A 24 -5.38 3.67 2.43
N GLY A 25 -5.03 4.95 2.53
CA GLY A 25 -5.04 5.71 3.77
C GLY A 25 -3.67 5.85 4.45
N LEU A 26 -2.57 5.61 3.74
CA LEU A 26 -1.24 5.92 4.26
C LEU A 26 -1.05 7.43 4.38
N LYS A 27 -0.13 7.85 5.24
CA LYS A 27 0.23 9.27 5.45
C LYS A 27 1.58 9.57 4.82
N GLU A 28 1.67 10.66 4.04
CA GLU A 28 2.96 11.19 3.61
C GLU A 28 3.71 11.74 4.83
N THR A 29 4.93 11.25 5.06
CA THR A 29 5.78 11.66 6.19
C THR A 29 6.82 12.68 5.77
N ARG A 30 7.35 12.54 4.57
CA ARG A 30 8.35 13.45 4.00
C ARG A 30 8.46 13.27 2.50
N ARG A 31 8.99 14.32 1.84
CA ARG A 31 9.24 14.32 0.39
C ARG A 31 10.62 14.92 0.10
N ARG A 32 11.27 14.42 -0.94
CA ARG A 32 12.50 14.97 -1.47
C ARG A 32 12.41 15.06 -2.99
N VAL A 33 12.71 16.23 -3.53
CA VAL A 33 12.89 16.44 -4.97
C VAL A 33 14.36 16.60 -5.27
N ASP A 34 14.89 15.85 -6.22
CA ASP A 34 16.26 15.96 -6.69
C ASP A 34 16.26 16.35 -8.17
N GLU A 35 16.34 17.65 -8.42
CA GLU A 35 16.30 18.21 -9.78
C GLU A 35 17.53 17.81 -10.60
N LYS A 36 18.69 17.70 -9.95
CA LYS A 36 19.93 17.32 -10.62
C LYS A 36 19.88 15.90 -11.19
N ASN A 37 19.35 14.98 -10.40
CA ASN A 37 19.27 13.56 -10.76
C ASN A 37 17.86 13.18 -11.29
N ARG A 38 16.95 14.14 -11.40
CA ARG A 38 15.63 14.02 -12.03
C ARG A 38 14.74 12.92 -11.42
N TYR A 39 14.56 12.97 -10.08
CA TYR A 39 13.62 12.08 -9.40
C TYR A 39 12.94 12.77 -8.21
N THR A 40 11.82 12.19 -7.80
CA THR A 40 11.10 12.55 -6.59
C THR A 40 10.93 11.32 -5.70
N LEU A 41 11.25 11.46 -4.41
CA LEU A 41 10.99 10.46 -3.38
C LEU A 41 9.84 10.93 -2.50
N VAL A 42 8.89 10.04 -2.22
CA VAL A 42 7.83 10.27 -1.26
C VAL A 42 7.80 9.10 -0.27
N PHE A 43 7.86 9.42 1.02
CA PHE A 43 7.84 8.41 2.08
C PHE A 43 6.48 8.38 2.75
N LEU A 44 5.94 7.19 2.94
CA LEU A 44 4.61 6.95 3.46
C LEU A 44 4.69 6.04 4.68
N ALA A 45 3.88 6.30 5.71
CA ALA A 45 3.72 5.42 6.86
C ALA A 45 2.25 5.04 7.07
N ALA A 46 2.02 3.87 7.67
CA ALA A 46 0.68 3.46 8.07
C ALA A 46 0.24 4.26 9.31
N PRO A 47 -1.02 4.73 9.38
CA PRO A 47 -1.50 5.52 10.53
C PRO A 47 -1.35 4.82 11.88
N GLY A 48 -1.46 3.48 11.91
CA GLY A 48 -1.29 2.68 13.12
C GLY A 48 0.15 2.64 13.66
N ASP A 49 1.13 3.04 12.84
CA ASP A 49 2.56 3.05 13.21
C ASP A 49 3.04 4.42 13.69
N ASP A 50 2.16 5.41 13.85
CA ASP A 50 2.52 6.80 14.22
C ASP A 50 3.44 6.87 15.45
N THR A 51 3.17 6.10 16.50
CA THR A 51 3.99 6.08 17.72
C THR A 51 5.40 5.55 17.46
N LEU A 52 5.51 4.47 16.69
CA LEU A 52 6.80 3.87 16.33
C LEU A 52 7.59 4.79 15.40
N TYR A 53 6.90 5.44 14.46
CA TYR A 53 7.47 6.40 13.54
C TYR A 53 8.07 7.61 14.29
N GLU A 54 7.32 8.24 15.20
CA GLU A 54 7.80 9.40 15.96
C GLU A 54 8.95 9.03 16.92
N ALA A 55 8.89 7.87 17.58
CA ALA A 55 9.99 7.37 18.40
C ALA A 55 11.27 7.13 17.56
N ALA A 56 11.12 6.57 16.36
CA ALA A 56 12.25 6.35 15.43
C ALA A 56 12.86 7.67 14.93
N LYS A 57 12.03 8.65 14.64
CA LYS A 57 12.42 9.98 14.17
C LYS A 57 13.26 10.73 15.22
N GLN A 58 12.89 10.67 16.50
CA GLN A 58 13.65 11.23 17.61
C GLN A 58 15.06 10.64 17.73
N ASN A 59 15.26 9.39 17.33
CA ASN A 59 16.54 8.68 17.34
C ASN A 59 17.32 8.78 16.00
N GLY A 60 17.00 9.75 15.16
CA GLY A 60 17.76 10.12 13.96
C GLY A 60 17.09 9.80 12.63
N ARG A 61 16.71 8.56 12.34
CA ARG A 61 16.04 8.19 11.07
C ARG A 61 14.73 7.51 11.32
N PRO A 62 13.63 7.99 10.73
CA PRO A 62 12.38 7.26 10.70
C PRO A 62 12.57 5.85 10.11
N GLY A 63 11.65 4.97 10.36
CA GLY A 63 11.61 3.62 9.81
C GLY A 63 10.16 3.19 9.60
N LEU A 64 9.95 1.96 9.14
CA LEU A 64 8.63 1.40 8.84
C LEU A 64 7.90 2.20 7.75
N GLU A 65 8.66 2.65 6.73
CA GLU A 65 8.12 3.47 5.64
C GLU A 65 8.04 2.67 4.33
N VAL A 66 7.11 3.05 3.49
CA VAL A 66 7.12 2.77 2.06
C VAL A 66 7.69 4.00 1.36
N GLU A 67 8.79 3.84 0.63
CA GLU A 67 9.37 4.89 -0.20
C GLU A 67 8.86 4.73 -1.64
N LEU A 68 8.15 5.72 -2.16
CA LEU A 68 7.81 5.82 -3.57
C LEU A 68 8.90 6.59 -4.29
N THR A 69 9.51 5.99 -5.32
CA THR A 69 10.51 6.61 -6.18
C THR A 69 9.90 6.86 -7.57
N TYR A 70 9.75 8.12 -7.92
CA TYR A 70 9.32 8.56 -9.24
C TYR A 70 10.50 9.13 -10.02
N ASN A 71 10.98 8.39 -11.02
CA ASN A 71 11.96 8.89 -11.98
C ASN A 71 11.25 9.74 -13.03
N TRP A 72 11.74 10.96 -13.28
CA TRP A 72 11.11 11.87 -14.24
C TRP A 72 11.27 11.41 -15.69
N ASP A 73 12.32 10.66 -15.96
CA ASP A 73 12.51 10.03 -17.26
C ASP A 73 11.78 8.69 -17.29
N SER A 74 10.97 8.49 -18.32
CA SER A 74 10.13 7.30 -18.44
C SER A 74 10.96 6.01 -18.48
N GLU A 75 10.57 5.03 -17.66
CA GLU A 75 11.21 3.72 -17.57
C GLU A 75 10.15 2.62 -17.50
N ASP A 76 10.38 1.51 -18.19
CA ASP A 76 9.51 0.34 -18.11
C ASP A 76 9.98 -0.59 -16.97
N TYR A 77 9.19 -0.71 -15.92
CA TYR A 77 9.49 -1.58 -14.78
C TYR A 77 8.93 -3.00 -14.93
N GLY A 78 8.28 -3.33 -16.05
CA GLY A 78 7.67 -4.65 -16.28
C GLY A 78 6.56 -4.98 -15.26
N GLU A 79 6.33 -6.26 -15.04
CA GLU A 79 5.31 -6.77 -14.11
C GLU A 79 5.86 -7.08 -12.69
N ALA A 80 7.17 -7.06 -12.51
CA ALA A 80 7.90 -7.20 -11.23
C ALA A 80 7.37 -8.29 -10.26
N ARG A 81 6.89 -9.42 -10.77
CA ARG A 81 6.29 -10.51 -9.94
C ARG A 81 7.23 -11.12 -8.90
N TYR A 82 8.52 -10.95 -9.04
CA TYR A 82 9.51 -11.37 -8.03
C TYR A 82 9.41 -10.60 -6.71
N PHE A 83 8.75 -9.44 -6.69
CA PHE A 83 8.60 -8.59 -5.49
C PHE A 83 7.45 -9.13 -4.66
N GLY A 84 6.84 -10.06 -4.60
CA GLY A 84 5.77 -10.49 -3.68
C GLY A 84 4.72 -9.39 -3.42
N HIS A 85 4.57 -8.98 -2.16
CA HIS A 85 3.55 -7.99 -1.76
C HIS A 85 3.98 -7.16 -0.54
N LEU A 86 3.25 -6.06 -0.30
CA LEU A 86 3.19 -5.35 0.99
C LEU A 86 1.97 -5.84 1.75
N ALA A 87 2.10 -6.09 3.05
CA ALA A 87 0.99 -6.48 3.90
C ALA A 87 0.67 -5.38 4.94
N PHE A 88 -0.64 -5.12 5.13
CA PHE A 88 -1.15 -4.18 6.13
C PHE A 88 -2.23 -4.84 6.97
N GLU A 89 -2.09 -4.71 8.30
CA GLU A 89 -3.17 -5.04 9.24
C GLU A 89 -4.22 -3.93 9.23
N VAL A 90 -5.50 -4.30 9.22
CA VAL A 90 -6.62 -3.36 9.13
C VAL A 90 -7.69 -3.69 10.16
N ASP A 91 -8.32 -2.67 10.74
CA ASP A 91 -9.29 -2.85 11.82
C ASP A 91 -10.59 -3.54 11.36
N ASP A 92 -11.04 -3.26 10.11
CA ASP A 92 -12.22 -3.88 9.48
C ASP A 92 -11.97 -4.08 7.98
N ILE A 93 -11.69 -5.34 7.62
CA ILE A 93 -11.35 -5.69 6.24
C ILE A 93 -12.52 -5.51 5.27
N TYR A 94 -13.76 -5.71 5.73
CA TYR A 94 -14.95 -5.53 4.87
C TYR A 94 -15.20 -4.05 4.59
N ALA A 95 -15.15 -3.21 5.62
CA ALA A 95 -15.32 -1.76 5.47
C ALA A 95 -14.24 -1.16 4.56
N LEU A 96 -12.98 -1.59 4.69
CA LEU A 96 -11.91 -1.13 3.83
C LEU A 96 -12.10 -1.59 2.38
N CYS A 97 -12.40 -2.87 2.15
CA CYS A 97 -12.62 -3.39 0.79
C CYS A 97 -13.82 -2.71 0.11
N ASP A 98 -14.91 -2.45 0.84
CA ASP A 98 -16.06 -1.70 0.31
C ASP A 98 -15.68 -0.27 -0.10
N ARG A 99 -14.93 0.44 0.74
CA ARG A 99 -14.42 1.78 0.43
C ARG A 99 -13.52 1.78 -0.81
N LEU A 100 -12.57 0.84 -0.88
CA LEU A 100 -11.66 0.71 -2.02
C LEU A 100 -12.43 0.41 -3.31
N MET A 101 -13.39 -0.51 -3.28
CA MET A 101 -14.21 -0.86 -4.44
C MET A 101 -15.06 0.34 -4.92
N LYS A 102 -15.68 1.08 -3.99
CA LYS A 102 -16.40 2.34 -4.31
C LYS A 102 -15.48 3.41 -4.91
N ALA A 103 -14.21 3.41 -4.54
CA ALA A 103 -13.19 4.30 -5.10
C ALA A 103 -12.58 3.77 -6.43
N GLY A 104 -13.14 2.70 -7.02
CA GLY A 104 -12.71 2.15 -8.30
C GLY A 104 -11.50 1.22 -8.22
N VAL A 105 -11.08 0.80 -7.02
CA VAL A 105 -10.02 -0.20 -6.87
C VAL A 105 -10.59 -1.60 -7.03
N THR A 106 -9.98 -2.41 -7.90
CA THR A 106 -10.36 -3.82 -8.04
C THR A 106 -9.95 -4.62 -6.81
N ILE A 107 -10.89 -5.35 -6.20
CA ILE A 107 -10.57 -6.31 -5.16
C ILE A 107 -10.20 -7.63 -5.85
N ASN A 108 -8.88 -7.89 -5.99
CA ASN A 108 -8.38 -9.04 -6.73
C ASN A 108 -8.70 -10.38 -6.03
N ARG A 109 -8.44 -10.46 -4.73
CA ARG A 109 -8.92 -11.55 -3.87
C ARG A 109 -9.87 -10.96 -2.82
N PRO A 110 -11.18 -11.23 -2.92
CA PRO A 110 -12.14 -10.79 -1.91
C PRO A 110 -11.90 -11.42 -0.54
N PRO A 111 -12.25 -10.74 0.57
CA PRO A 111 -12.10 -11.26 1.94
C PRO A 111 -13.20 -12.27 2.29
N ARG A 112 -13.29 -13.38 1.54
CA ARG A 112 -14.34 -14.41 1.69
C ARG A 112 -14.40 -15.06 3.06
N ASP A 113 -13.24 -15.19 3.67
CA ASP A 113 -13.01 -15.83 4.96
C ASP A 113 -13.01 -14.83 6.15
N GLY A 114 -13.19 -13.54 5.86
CA GLY A 114 -13.08 -12.49 6.86
C GLY A 114 -11.68 -12.27 7.41
N VAL A 115 -10.63 -12.79 6.72
CA VAL A 115 -9.24 -12.73 7.17
C VAL A 115 -8.37 -11.90 6.25
N MET A 116 -8.44 -12.14 4.93
CA MET A 116 -7.44 -11.67 3.99
C MET A 116 -8.06 -11.23 2.67
N ALA A 117 -7.58 -10.12 2.12
CA ALA A 117 -7.89 -9.65 0.78
C ALA A 117 -6.63 -9.22 0.04
N PHE A 118 -6.69 -9.17 -1.29
CA PHE A 118 -5.64 -8.59 -2.12
C PHE A 118 -6.21 -7.53 -3.07
N VAL A 119 -5.47 -6.44 -3.21
CA VAL A 119 -5.67 -5.40 -4.22
C VAL A 119 -4.32 -5.11 -4.91
N ARG A 120 -4.34 -4.32 -5.99
CA ARG A 120 -3.11 -3.87 -6.65
C ARG A 120 -3.08 -2.36 -6.79
N SER A 121 -1.90 -1.77 -6.64
CA SER A 121 -1.65 -0.36 -6.96
C SER A 121 -1.76 -0.11 -8.48
N PRO A 122 -1.80 1.16 -8.94
CA PRO A 122 -1.72 1.48 -10.36
C PRO A 122 -0.49 0.89 -11.06
N ASP A 123 0.64 0.80 -10.36
CA ASP A 123 1.89 0.19 -10.84
C ASP A 123 1.95 -1.32 -10.66
N LYS A 124 0.81 -1.93 -10.31
CA LYS A 124 0.62 -3.38 -10.14
C LYS A 124 1.36 -3.99 -8.94
N HIS A 125 1.80 -3.18 -7.97
CA HIS A 125 2.29 -3.73 -6.70
C HIS A 125 1.14 -4.43 -5.99
N SER A 126 1.39 -5.66 -5.55
CA SER A 126 0.41 -6.45 -4.78
C SER A 126 0.34 -5.95 -3.34
N ILE A 127 -0.87 -5.75 -2.83
CA ILE A 127 -1.15 -5.29 -1.47
C ILE A 127 -2.04 -6.31 -0.79
N GLU A 128 -1.53 -6.92 0.27
CA GLU A 128 -2.30 -7.81 1.15
C GLU A 128 -2.93 -7.01 2.27
N LEU A 129 -4.20 -7.23 2.52
CA LEU A 129 -4.95 -6.66 3.64
C LEU A 129 -5.31 -7.78 4.60
N LEU A 130 -4.93 -7.65 5.86
CA LEU A 130 -5.14 -8.65 6.90
C LEU A 130 -6.05 -8.10 8.01
N GLN A 131 -7.09 -8.84 8.35
CA GLN A 131 -7.97 -8.49 9.47
C GLN A 131 -7.21 -8.54 10.80
N LYS A 132 -7.31 -7.48 11.58
CA LYS A 132 -6.77 -7.42 12.93
C LYS A 132 -7.52 -8.38 13.87
N GLY A 133 -6.76 -9.15 14.63
CA GLY A 133 -7.34 -10.07 15.62
C GLY A 133 -7.97 -11.30 14.98
N GLN A 134 -9.23 -11.59 15.33
CA GLN A 134 -9.94 -12.78 14.84
C GLN A 134 -10.61 -12.52 13.48
N ALA A 135 -10.80 -13.61 12.72
CA ALA A 135 -11.56 -13.56 11.48
C ALA A 135 -12.98 -13.01 11.71
N LEU A 136 -13.42 -12.11 10.85
CA LEU A 136 -14.81 -11.66 10.84
C LEU A 136 -15.71 -12.75 10.24
N PRO A 137 -16.98 -12.88 10.67
CA PRO A 137 -17.91 -13.84 10.06
C PRO A 137 -18.05 -13.61 8.56
N PRO A 138 -17.99 -14.67 7.72
CA PRO A 138 -18.17 -14.54 6.29
C PRO A 138 -19.52 -13.90 5.93
N GLN A 139 -19.51 -12.88 5.09
CA GLN A 139 -20.73 -12.15 4.69
C GLN A 139 -20.74 -11.83 3.19
N GLU A 140 -21.96 -11.69 2.64
CA GLU A 140 -22.15 -11.22 1.27
C GLU A 140 -21.88 -9.71 1.13
N PRO A 141 -21.40 -9.22 -0.02
CA PRO A 141 -21.17 -9.98 -1.26
C PRO A 141 -19.83 -10.72 -1.27
N TRP A 142 -18.97 -10.51 -0.28
CA TRP A 142 -17.59 -10.99 -0.25
C TRP A 142 -17.47 -12.50 -0.26
N LYS A 143 -18.36 -13.19 0.47
CA LYS A 143 -18.35 -14.66 0.61
C LYS A 143 -18.45 -15.38 -0.73
N SER A 144 -19.29 -14.90 -1.63
CA SER A 144 -19.53 -15.50 -2.95
C SER A 144 -18.72 -14.87 -4.08
N MET A 145 -18.05 -13.73 -3.83
CA MET A 145 -17.34 -12.98 -4.87
C MET A 145 -16.13 -13.75 -5.40
N PRO A 146 -15.99 -13.94 -6.72
CA PRO A 146 -14.82 -14.63 -7.30
C PRO A 146 -13.57 -13.77 -7.26
N ASN A 147 -12.40 -14.39 -7.46
CA ASN A 147 -11.15 -13.67 -7.70
C ASN A 147 -11.20 -12.93 -9.05
N THR A 148 -10.52 -11.79 -9.13
CA THR A 148 -10.41 -10.99 -10.35
C THR A 148 -8.92 -10.77 -10.68
N GLY A 149 -8.47 -11.30 -11.84
CA GLY A 149 -7.08 -11.18 -12.29
C GLY A 149 -6.09 -11.94 -11.41
N GLN A 150 -4.87 -11.42 -11.36
CA GLN A 150 -3.76 -11.96 -10.57
C GLN A 150 -3.26 -10.90 -9.58
N TRP A 151 -2.68 -11.33 -8.45
CA TRP A 151 -2.12 -10.47 -7.41
C TRP A 151 -0.80 -11.03 -6.87
#